data_b8b92830be9b7033b1aa453bd2abd0b7
#
_entry.id   b8b92830be9b7033b1aa453bd2abd0b7
#
_cell.length_a   1.000
_cell.length_b   1.000
_cell.length_c   1.000
_cell.angle_alpha   90.00
_cell.angle_beta   90.00
_cell.angle_gamma   90.00
#
_symmetry.space_group_name_H-M   'P 1'
#
loop_
_entity.id
_entity.type
_entity.pdbx_description
1 polymer ?
#
loop_
_entity_poly.entity_id
_entity_poly.type
_entity_poly.pdbx_seq_one_letter_code
_entity_poly.pdbx_strand_id
1 'polypeptide(L)'
;RMDRDENMELVVGNATRMFPDGSLSGLGSGFGRSENQYIWRMQVYDGKLYVGTFDTSSMLECIGQFVNGNLLTRTPAQWKTQWDYLKALMKALQETDPDGNGNPDTLAQTIKFSYKFVFKNITIGNIASAIRLLNYLRKAKQGFDLYVSEDGVNFQTITVDGFGDPYNHGLRVFAATDQGLCLGTANPFYGTQVWIKRKDS
;
A
#
# COMPACT_ATOMS: atom_id res chain seq x y z
N ARG A 1 13.05 8.70 13.24
CA ARG A 1 13.11 9.48 14.50
C ARG A 1 14.27 10.48 14.39
N MET A 2 14.15 11.58 15.07
CA MET A 2 15.20 12.59 15.16
C MET A 2 15.49 12.82 16.65
N ASP A 3 16.77 12.82 17.02
CA ASP A 3 17.18 13.12 18.39
C ASP A 3 17.27 14.64 18.64
N ARG A 4 17.73 15.04 19.85
CA ARG A 4 17.86 16.46 20.22
C ARG A 4 18.95 17.22 19.47
N ASP A 5 19.91 16.48 18.92
CA ASP A 5 21.03 17.01 18.13
C ASP A 5 20.74 16.95 16.63
N GLU A 6 19.45 16.74 16.27
CA GLU A 6 18.93 16.65 14.90
C GLU A 6 19.47 15.45 14.09
N ASN A 7 20.07 14.44 14.74
CA ASN A 7 20.47 13.23 14.04
C ASN A 7 19.24 12.39 13.68
N MET A 8 19.19 11.93 12.43
CA MET A 8 18.11 11.10 11.93
C MET A 8 18.38 9.63 12.21
N GLU A 9 17.36 8.91 12.63
CA GLU A 9 17.37 7.47 12.80
C GLU A 9 16.28 6.82 11.95
N LEU A 10 16.62 5.72 11.27
CA LEU A 10 15.64 4.93 10.52
C LEU A 10 14.87 4.04 11.49
N VAL A 11 13.59 4.27 11.65
CA VAL A 11 12.74 3.50 12.58
C VAL A 11 12.12 2.27 11.91
N VAL A 12 11.56 2.44 10.72
CA VAL A 12 10.99 1.36 9.88
C VAL A 12 11.55 1.52 8.48
N GLY A 13 12.08 0.47 7.91
CA GLY A 13 12.65 0.50 6.56
C GLY A 13 13.76 -0.52 6.36
N ASN A 14 14.06 -0.83 5.12
CA ASN A 14 15.17 -1.69 4.76
C ASN A 14 16.51 -0.96 4.95
N ALA A 15 17.60 -1.71 5.08
CA ALA A 15 18.94 -1.14 5.09
C ALA A 15 19.18 -0.26 3.86
N THR A 16 19.84 0.87 4.08
CA THR A 16 20.19 1.83 3.04
C THR A 16 21.66 2.19 3.14
N ARG A 17 22.20 2.92 2.15
CA ARG A 17 23.57 3.43 2.23
C ARG A 17 23.81 4.29 3.48
N MET A 18 22.80 5.03 3.91
CA MET A 18 22.87 5.93 5.06
C MET A 18 22.65 5.19 6.39
N PHE A 19 21.89 4.11 6.36
CA PHE A 19 21.56 3.24 7.49
C PHE A 19 21.84 1.77 7.13
N PRO A 20 23.11 1.37 7.07
CA PRO A 20 23.49 0.03 6.59
C PRO A 20 23.02 -1.09 7.52
N ASP A 21 22.84 -0.80 8.80
CA ASP A 21 22.35 -1.77 9.80
C ASP A 21 20.83 -1.94 9.77
N GLY A 22 20.12 -1.17 8.89
CA GLY A 22 18.67 -1.21 8.78
C GLY A 22 17.96 -0.34 9.80
N SER A 23 16.73 -0.72 10.15
CA SER A 23 15.86 0.06 11.01
C SER A 23 15.96 -0.34 12.49
N LEU A 24 15.71 0.60 13.39
CA LEU A 24 15.69 0.38 14.84
C LEU A 24 14.66 -0.67 15.29
N SER A 25 13.49 -0.70 14.61
CA SER A 25 12.43 -1.67 14.91
C SER A 25 12.72 -3.08 14.35
N GLY A 26 13.71 -3.22 13.47
CA GLY A 26 13.92 -4.45 12.70
C GLY A 26 12.87 -4.69 11.61
N LEU A 27 11.89 -3.80 11.46
CA LEU A 27 10.85 -3.92 10.45
C LEU A 27 11.33 -3.33 9.11
N GLY A 28 11.13 -4.08 8.03
CA GLY A 28 11.41 -3.63 6.67
C GLY A 28 10.46 -2.51 6.20
N SER A 29 10.73 -1.96 5.01
CA SER A 29 9.88 -0.95 4.37
C SER A 29 8.43 -1.43 4.30
N GLY A 30 7.48 -0.52 4.53
CA GLY A 30 6.06 -0.86 4.60
C GLY A 30 5.68 -1.74 5.80
N PHE A 31 6.47 -1.73 6.87
CA PHE A 31 6.33 -2.65 8.02
C PHE A 31 6.51 -4.13 7.61
N GLY A 32 7.37 -4.39 6.61
CA GLY A 32 7.61 -5.71 6.04
C GLY A 32 6.53 -6.17 5.06
N ARG A 33 5.61 -5.30 4.67
CA ARG A 33 4.52 -5.56 3.72
C ARG A 33 4.64 -4.64 2.52
N SER A 34 4.87 -5.20 1.35
CA SER A 34 5.07 -4.43 0.11
C SER A 34 3.82 -3.68 -0.36
N GLU A 35 2.65 -4.09 0.12
CA GLU A 35 1.35 -3.46 -0.15
C GLU A 35 1.24 -2.08 0.49
N ASN A 36 1.90 -1.87 1.63
CA ASN A 36 1.96 -0.59 2.33
C ASN A 36 2.89 0.38 1.59
N GLN A 37 2.38 1.09 0.62
CA GLN A 37 3.19 1.97 -0.23
C GLN A 37 3.65 3.23 0.49
N TYR A 38 2.83 3.73 1.41
CA TYR A 38 3.20 4.87 2.26
C TYR A 38 2.35 4.93 3.53
N ILE A 39 2.85 5.66 4.51
CA ILE A 39 2.09 6.05 5.69
C ILE A 39 1.14 7.16 5.27
N TRP A 40 -0.16 6.94 5.43
CA TRP A 40 -1.13 7.97 5.09
C TRP A 40 -1.33 8.98 6.22
N ARG A 41 -1.34 8.50 7.46
CA ARG A 41 -1.49 9.35 8.63
C ARG A 41 -0.82 8.76 9.85
N MET A 42 -0.31 9.64 10.70
CA MET A 42 0.14 9.31 12.06
C MET A 42 -0.54 10.24 13.05
N GLN A 43 -0.80 9.74 14.25
CA GLN A 43 -1.41 10.49 15.34
C GLN A 43 -0.90 10.00 16.67
N VAL A 44 -0.48 10.92 17.53
CA VAL A 44 -0.26 10.62 18.95
C VAL A 44 -1.57 10.78 19.70
N TYR A 45 -1.96 9.76 20.43
CA TYR A 45 -3.15 9.77 21.27
C TYR A 45 -2.90 8.88 22.49
N ASP A 46 -3.21 9.41 23.68
CA ASP A 46 -3.05 8.72 24.96
C ASP A 46 -1.64 8.13 25.15
N GLY A 47 -0.61 8.96 24.89
CA GLY A 47 0.80 8.59 25.00
C GLY A 47 1.32 7.58 23.97
N LYS A 48 0.50 7.13 23.02
CA LYS A 48 0.85 6.15 21.99
C LYS A 48 0.82 6.76 20.60
N LEU A 49 1.75 6.32 19.74
CA LEU A 49 1.80 6.69 18.33
C LEU A 49 0.99 5.68 17.50
N TYR A 50 -0.03 6.15 16.83
CA TYR A 50 -0.82 5.38 15.86
C TYR A 50 -0.35 5.70 14.46
N VAL A 51 -0.17 4.66 13.63
CA VAL A 51 0.33 4.77 12.24
C VAL A 51 -0.61 4.02 11.32
N GLY A 52 -1.27 4.74 10.43
CA GLY A 52 -2.16 4.19 9.41
C GLY A 52 -1.53 4.24 8.03
N THR A 53 -1.68 3.16 7.27
CA THR A 53 -1.07 3.01 5.95
C THR A 53 -2.07 3.21 4.82
N PHE A 54 -1.52 3.26 3.61
CA PHE A 54 -2.23 3.09 2.35
C PHE A 54 -1.81 1.75 1.75
N ASP A 55 -2.79 0.89 1.53
CA ASP A 55 -2.63 -0.40 0.88
C ASP A 55 -2.99 -0.30 -0.61
N THR A 56 -2.12 -0.81 -1.47
CA THR A 56 -2.32 -0.79 -2.92
C THR A 56 -2.82 -2.11 -3.48
N SER A 57 -2.90 -3.17 -2.69
CA SER A 57 -3.29 -4.50 -3.16
C SER A 57 -4.75 -4.53 -3.63
N SER A 58 -5.65 -3.79 -2.97
CA SER A 58 -7.05 -3.65 -3.38
C SER A 58 -7.25 -2.81 -4.65
N MET A 59 -6.26 -1.99 -5.05
CA MET A 59 -6.37 -1.17 -6.27
C MET A 59 -6.44 -2.00 -7.56
N LEU A 60 -6.00 -3.24 -7.55
CA LEU A 60 -6.13 -4.11 -8.72
C LEU A 60 -7.56 -4.55 -8.96
N GLU A 61 -8.35 -4.69 -7.91
CA GLU A 61 -9.78 -4.89 -8.04
C GLU A 61 -10.47 -3.62 -8.56
N CYS A 62 -9.95 -2.42 -8.19
CA CYS A 62 -10.38 -1.17 -8.81
C CYS A 62 -10.17 -1.18 -10.31
N ILE A 63 -9.02 -1.64 -10.80
CA ILE A 63 -8.77 -1.74 -12.24
C ILE A 63 -9.81 -2.63 -12.89
N GLY A 64 -10.16 -3.75 -12.28
CA GLY A 64 -11.26 -4.62 -12.73
C GLY A 64 -12.62 -3.91 -12.75
N GLN A 65 -12.89 -3.04 -11.79
CA GLN A 65 -14.15 -2.30 -11.69
C GLN A 65 -14.18 -1.02 -12.52
N PHE A 66 -13.07 -0.29 -12.68
CA PHE A 66 -12.95 0.80 -13.67
C PHE A 66 -12.99 0.30 -15.10
N VAL A 67 -12.61 -0.94 -15.29
CA VAL A 67 -12.83 -1.69 -16.52
C VAL A 67 -14.31 -2.06 -16.72
N ASN A 68 -15.12 -1.68 -15.81
CA ASN A 68 -16.54 -1.71 -15.60
C ASN A 68 -17.43 -2.37 -16.66
N GLY A 69 -18.37 -3.08 -16.14
CA GLY A 69 -19.44 -3.70 -16.85
C GLY A 69 -19.02 -5.07 -17.36
N ASN A 70 -19.94 -5.80 -17.73
CA ASN A 70 -19.89 -7.17 -18.15
C ASN A 70 -18.74 -7.41 -19.15
N LEU A 71 -17.64 -7.97 -18.69
CA LEU A 71 -16.46 -8.30 -19.50
C LEU A 71 -16.84 -9.11 -20.75
N LEU A 72 -17.93 -9.86 -20.68
CA LEU A 72 -18.42 -10.73 -21.75
C LEU A 72 -19.20 -9.96 -22.84
N THR A 73 -19.67 -8.76 -22.56
CA THR A 73 -20.48 -7.97 -23.51
C THR A 73 -19.72 -6.80 -24.14
N ARG A 74 -18.41 -6.69 -23.91
CA ARG A 74 -17.60 -5.61 -24.47
C ARG A 74 -17.29 -5.81 -25.91
N THR A 75 -17.46 -4.72 -26.68
CA THR A 75 -17.03 -4.68 -28.08
C THR A 75 -15.50 -4.66 -28.19
N PRO A 76 -14.92 -5.10 -29.29
CA PRO A 76 -13.47 -5.00 -29.55
C PRO A 76 -12.92 -3.57 -29.41
N ALA A 77 -13.72 -2.55 -29.78
CA ALA A 77 -13.35 -1.15 -29.63
C ALA A 77 -13.22 -0.74 -28.16
N GLN A 78 -14.16 -1.17 -27.30
CA GLN A 78 -14.09 -0.93 -25.85
C GLN A 78 -12.89 -1.63 -25.21
N TRP A 79 -12.60 -2.86 -25.62
CA TRP A 79 -11.40 -3.56 -25.19
C TRP A 79 -10.13 -2.83 -25.60
N LYS A 80 -10.07 -2.33 -26.83
CA LYS A 80 -8.92 -1.54 -27.31
C LYS A 80 -8.72 -0.27 -26.50
N THR A 81 -9.79 0.49 -26.25
CA THR A 81 -9.72 1.74 -25.44
C THR A 81 -9.18 1.48 -24.04
N GLN A 82 -9.64 0.40 -23.39
CA GLN A 82 -9.17 0.05 -22.06
C GLN A 82 -7.74 -0.44 -22.03
N TRP A 83 -7.37 -1.18 -23.07
CA TRP A 83 -5.99 -1.62 -23.23
C TRP A 83 -5.04 -0.44 -23.44
N ASP A 84 -5.45 0.56 -24.21
CA ASP A 84 -4.69 1.77 -24.45
C ASP A 84 -4.60 2.62 -23.17
N TYR A 85 -5.68 2.68 -22.35
CA TYR A 85 -5.66 3.31 -21.03
C TYR A 85 -4.74 2.59 -20.05
N LEU A 86 -4.80 1.27 -19.99
CA LEU A 86 -3.90 0.48 -19.17
C LEU A 86 -2.44 0.70 -19.55
N LYS A 87 -2.13 0.72 -20.85
CA LYS A 87 -0.79 1.03 -21.35
C LYS A 87 -0.33 2.43 -20.93
N ALA A 88 -1.21 3.44 -21.02
CA ALA A 88 -0.91 4.82 -20.62
C ALA A 88 -0.64 4.90 -19.11
N LEU A 89 -1.45 4.26 -18.28
CA LEU A 89 -1.26 4.17 -16.84
C LEU A 89 0.08 3.50 -16.50
N MET A 90 0.36 2.38 -17.15
CA MET A 90 1.60 1.64 -16.94
C MET A 90 2.83 2.42 -17.41
N LYS A 91 2.70 3.18 -18.49
CA LYS A 91 3.74 4.10 -18.96
C LYS A 91 3.99 5.23 -17.96
N ALA A 92 2.93 5.85 -17.43
CA ALA A 92 3.04 6.89 -16.40
C ALA A 92 3.72 6.35 -15.12
N LEU A 93 3.37 5.15 -14.68
CA LEU A 93 4.05 4.48 -13.55
C LEU A 93 5.53 4.19 -13.86
N GLN A 94 5.89 3.90 -15.10
CA GLN A 94 7.28 3.68 -15.52
C GLN A 94 8.11 4.98 -15.55
N GLU A 95 7.50 6.10 -15.92
CA GLU A 95 8.14 7.41 -16.01
C GLU A 95 8.47 8.01 -14.62
N THR A 96 7.84 7.53 -13.55
CA THR A 96 8.12 7.98 -12.17
C THR A 96 9.36 7.37 -11.54
N ASP A 97 10.09 6.51 -12.25
CA ASP A 97 11.32 5.85 -11.78
C ASP A 97 12.38 5.92 -12.88
N PRO A 98 13.15 7.02 -12.93
CA PRO A 98 14.07 7.29 -14.05
C PRO A 98 15.25 6.34 -14.12
N ASP A 99 15.65 5.69 -13.03
CA ASP A 99 16.88 4.89 -12.95
C ASP A 99 16.66 3.38 -13.12
N GLY A 100 15.41 2.90 -13.07
CA GLY A 100 15.06 1.51 -13.37
C GLY A 100 15.74 0.45 -12.50
N ASN A 101 16.44 0.87 -11.45
CA ASN A 101 17.20 0.01 -10.53
C ASN A 101 16.37 -0.40 -9.31
N GLY A 102 15.06 -0.21 -9.37
CA GLY A 102 14.13 -0.48 -8.28
C GLY A 102 14.19 -1.94 -7.84
N ASN A 103 14.42 -2.13 -6.56
CA ASN A 103 14.26 -3.42 -5.90
C ASN A 103 12.80 -3.89 -6.07
N PRO A 104 12.52 -5.13 -6.53
CA PRO A 104 11.16 -5.61 -6.79
C PRO A 104 10.27 -5.76 -5.55
N ASP A 105 10.73 -5.28 -4.39
CA ASP A 105 10.04 -5.44 -3.10
C ASP A 105 8.78 -4.57 -2.94
N THR A 106 8.56 -3.60 -3.83
CA THR A 106 7.32 -2.79 -3.80
C THR A 106 6.33 -3.22 -4.88
N LEU A 107 5.03 -3.11 -4.59
CA LEU A 107 3.98 -3.43 -5.55
C LEU A 107 4.13 -2.62 -6.85
N ALA A 108 4.46 -1.33 -6.75
CA ALA A 108 4.70 -0.48 -7.92
C ALA A 108 5.85 -0.98 -8.77
N GLN A 109 6.93 -1.43 -8.14
CA GLN A 109 8.08 -2.03 -8.83
C GLN A 109 7.75 -3.38 -9.44
N THR A 110 6.95 -4.19 -8.74
CA THR A 110 6.47 -5.48 -9.25
C THR A 110 5.54 -5.28 -10.44
N ILE A 111 4.67 -4.29 -10.41
CA ILE A 111 3.81 -3.90 -11.54
C ILE A 111 4.65 -3.40 -12.71
N LYS A 112 5.65 -2.53 -12.49
CA LYS A 112 6.59 -2.06 -13.52
C LYS A 112 7.36 -3.21 -14.15
N PHE A 113 7.90 -4.09 -13.31
CA PHE A 113 8.63 -5.27 -13.77
C PHE A 113 7.74 -6.14 -14.63
N SER A 114 6.53 -6.43 -14.18
CA SER A 114 5.55 -7.23 -14.93
C SER A 114 5.14 -6.58 -16.25
N TYR A 115 4.97 -5.25 -16.27
CA TYR A 115 4.69 -4.51 -17.51
C TYR A 115 5.84 -4.60 -18.51
N LYS A 116 7.06 -4.31 -18.08
CA LYS A 116 8.25 -4.38 -18.93
C LYS A 116 8.42 -5.76 -19.55
N PHE A 117 8.09 -6.80 -18.79
CA PHE A 117 8.18 -8.18 -19.24
C PHE A 117 6.98 -8.63 -20.08
N VAL A 118 5.76 -8.42 -19.61
CA VAL A 118 4.55 -8.96 -20.25
C VAL A 118 4.25 -8.27 -21.57
N PHE A 119 4.46 -6.95 -21.66
CA PHE A 119 4.02 -6.17 -22.83
C PHE A 119 5.14 -5.86 -23.82
N LYS A 120 6.39 -5.87 -23.41
CA LYS A 120 7.51 -5.60 -24.32
C LYS A 120 8.03 -6.85 -25.02
N ASN A 121 7.89 -8.01 -24.36
CA ASN A 121 8.24 -9.32 -24.94
C ASN A 121 7.31 -10.38 -24.36
N ILE A 122 6.30 -10.82 -25.08
CA ILE A 122 5.43 -11.93 -24.64
C ILE A 122 6.23 -13.21 -24.73
N THR A 123 6.83 -13.61 -23.62
CA THR A 123 7.53 -14.89 -23.47
C THR A 123 6.84 -15.74 -22.40
N ILE A 124 7.07 -17.04 -22.41
CA ILE A 124 6.55 -17.97 -21.38
C ILE A 124 7.00 -17.53 -19.96
N GLY A 125 8.23 -17.00 -19.84
CA GLY A 125 8.74 -16.45 -18.57
C GLY A 125 7.93 -15.24 -18.06
N ASN A 126 7.41 -14.41 -18.95
CA ASN A 126 6.60 -13.25 -18.62
C ASN A 126 5.19 -13.62 -18.16
N ILE A 127 4.61 -14.65 -18.77
CA ILE A 127 3.33 -15.22 -18.32
C ILE A 127 3.49 -15.81 -16.92
N ALA A 128 4.57 -16.54 -16.64
CA ALA A 128 4.86 -17.09 -15.33
C ALA A 128 5.06 -15.99 -14.27
N SER A 129 5.68 -14.85 -14.63
CA SER A 129 5.85 -13.71 -13.74
C SER A 129 4.54 -13.00 -13.46
N ALA A 130 3.68 -12.83 -14.47
CA ALA A 130 2.33 -12.28 -14.30
C ALA A 130 1.47 -13.18 -13.41
N ILE A 131 1.54 -14.49 -13.58
CA ILE A 131 0.83 -15.46 -12.72
C ILE A 131 1.34 -15.38 -11.28
N ARG A 132 2.66 -15.26 -11.06
CA ARG A 132 3.22 -15.08 -9.71
C ARG A 132 2.74 -13.80 -9.05
N LEU A 133 2.71 -12.69 -9.78
CA LEU A 133 2.16 -11.42 -9.31
C LEU A 133 0.70 -11.56 -8.92
N LEU A 134 -0.14 -12.12 -9.79
CA LEU A 134 -1.55 -12.34 -9.52
C LEU A 134 -1.76 -13.25 -8.30
N ASN A 135 -0.97 -14.31 -8.17
CA ASN A 135 -1.03 -15.19 -7.00
C ASN A 135 -0.59 -14.51 -5.70
N TYR A 136 0.41 -13.63 -5.76
CA TYR A 136 0.83 -12.81 -4.63
C TYR A 136 -0.31 -11.88 -4.19
N LEU A 137 -0.88 -11.14 -5.14
CA LEU A 137 -1.95 -10.18 -4.88
C LEU A 137 -3.23 -10.85 -4.35
N ARG A 138 -3.55 -12.05 -4.83
CA ARG A 138 -4.69 -12.84 -4.31
C ARG A 138 -4.46 -13.37 -2.90
N LYS A 139 -3.22 -13.50 -2.46
CA LYS A 139 -2.86 -13.99 -1.12
C LYS A 139 -2.59 -12.85 -0.14
N ALA A 140 -2.30 -11.65 -0.63
CA ALA A 140 -2.11 -10.48 0.21
C ALA A 140 -3.41 -10.20 0.99
N LYS A 141 -3.25 -9.90 2.27
CA LYS A 141 -4.36 -9.35 3.04
C LYS A 141 -4.56 -7.93 2.56
N GLN A 142 -5.70 -7.68 1.94
CA GLN A 142 -6.06 -6.39 1.38
C GLN A 142 -6.65 -5.49 2.47
N GLY A 143 -6.52 -4.18 2.27
CA GLY A 143 -6.98 -3.17 3.20
C GLY A 143 -5.82 -2.54 4.00
N PHE A 144 -6.05 -1.35 4.54
CA PHE A 144 -5.01 -0.63 5.28
C PHE A 144 -4.51 -1.42 6.49
N ASP A 145 -3.27 -1.14 6.86
CA ASP A 145 -2.71 -1.56 8.13
C ASP A 145 -2.78 -0.42 9.15
N LEU A 146 -2.97 -0.80 10.41
CA LEU A 146 -2.88 0.09 11.56
C LEU A 146 -1.92 -0.49 12.57
N TYR A 147 -0.94 0.31 12.93
CA TYR A 147 0.06 -0.01 13.94
C TYR A 147 -0.01 0.96 15.11
N VAL A 148 0.41 0.51 16.28
CA VAL A 148 0.55 1.35 17.47
C VAL A 148 1.91 1.11 18.12
N SER A 149 2.51 2.18 18.65
CA SER A 149 3.77 2.14 19.39
C SER A 149 3.69 3.01 20.64
N GLU A 150 4.28 2.55 21.73
CA GLU A 150 4.41 3.31 22.98
C GLU A 150 5.71 4.12 23.03
N ASP A 151 6.73 3.70 22.32
CA ASP A 151 8.08 4.28 22.34
C ASP A 151 8.51 4.91 21.00
N GLY A 152 7.66 4.79 19.97
CA GLY A 152 7.96 5.25 18.63
C GLY A 152 8.97 4.39 17.87
N VAL A 153 9.34 3.23 18.40
CA VAL A 153 10.30 2.28 17.80
C VAL A 153 9.68 0.89 17.66
N ASN A 154 9.12 0.36 18.74
CA ASN A 154 8.50 -0.96 18.75
C ASN A 154 7.02 -0.85 18.40
N PHE A 155 6.59 -1.52 17.33
CA PHE A 155 5.23 -1.44 16.81
C PHE A 155 4.47 -2.74 17.04
N GLN A 156 3.24 -2.60 17.49
CA GLN A 156 2.25 -3.67 17.55
C GLN A 156 1.22 -3.47 16.43
N THR A 157 0.84 -4.56 15.80
CA THR A 157 -0.19 -4.53 14.75
C THR A 157 -1.58 -4.57 15.37
N ILE A 158 -2.44 -3.62 14.97
CA ILE A 158 -3.86 -3.61 15.33
C ILE A 158 -4.67 -4.33 14.27
N THR A 159 -4.45 -4.00 13.00
CA THR A 159 -5.04 -4.70 11.85
C THR A 159 -4.11 -4.66 10.65
N VAL A 160 -4.29 -5.61 9.71
CA VAL A 160 -3.61 -5.68 8.42
C VAL A 160 -4.59 -6.00 7.27
N ASP A 161 -5.87 -5.71 7.49
CA ASP A 161 -6.95 -6.09 6.57
C ASP A 161 -8.08 -5.05 6.53
N GLY A 162 -7.77 -3.76 6.83
CA GLY A 162 -8.76 -2.68 6.79
C GLY A 162 -9.90 -2.82 7.78
N PHE A 163 -9.66 -3.48 8.93
CA PHE A 163 -10.69 -3.91 9.89
C PHE A 163 -11.67 -4.93 9.30
N GLY A 164 -11.17 -5.88 8.51
CA GLY A 164 -11.96 -6.93 7.87
C GLY A 164 -12.65 -6.49 6.58
N ASP A 165 -12.35 -5.29 6.11
CA ASP A 165 -12.87 -4.77 4.85
C ASP A 165 -11.72 -4.48 3.86
N PRO A 166 -11.51 -5.34 2.86
CA PRO A 166 -10.41 -5.22 1.91
C PRO A 166 -10.47 -3.94 1.08
N TYR A 167 -11.63 -3.29 0.98
CA TYR A 167 -11.83 -2.06 0.23
C TYR A 167 -11.51 -0.79 1.03
N ASN A 168 -11.30 -0.91 2.34
CA ASN A 168 -10.71 0.13 3.16
C ASN A 168 -9.20 0.22 2.87
N HIS A 169 -8.81 0.74 1.73
CA HIS A 169 -7.42 0.73 1.29
C HIS A 169 -6.54 1.79 1.94
N GLY A 170 -7.10 2.64 2.78
CA GLY A 170 -6.29 3.64 3.47
C GLY A 170 -6.91 4.17 4.74
N LEU A 171 -6.10 4.39 5.75
CA LEU A 171 -6.48 5.06 6.97
C LEU A 171 -6.03 6.52 6.89
N ARG A 172 -6.96 7.39 6.47
CA ARG A 172 -6.66 8.74 6.04
C ARG A 172 -6.73 9.79 7.13
N VAL A 173 -7.62 9.59 8.09
CA VAL A 173 -7.93 10.60 9.11
C VAL A 173 -7.83 9.99 10.49
N PHE A 174 -7.18 10.71 11.40
CA PHE A 174 -7.30 10.52 12.83
C PHE A 174 -7.82 11.81 13.44
N ALA A 175 -8.73 11.70 14.39
CA ALA A 175 -9.24 12.81 15.19
C ALA A 175 -9.32 12.40 16.66
N ALA A 176 -8.50 13.03 17.48
CA ALA A 176 -8.59 12.88 18.93
C ALA A 176 -9.80 13.68 19.43
N THR A 177 -10.67 13.03 20.17
CA THR A 177 -11.87 13.60 20.78
C THR A 177 -11.96 13.24 22.25
N ASP A 178 -12.85 13.89 22.99
CA ASP A 178 -13.10 13.53 24.39
C ASP A 178 -13.64 12.10 24.57
N GLN A 179 -14.27 11.58 23.53
CA GLN A 179 -14.84 10.21 23.51
C GLN A 179 -13.82 9.13 23.13
N GLY A 180 -12.70 9.51 22.51
CA GLY A 180 -11.70 8.57 22.03
C GLY A 180 -11.00 9.04 20.77
N LEU A 181 -10.26 8.13 20.15
CA LEU A 181 -9.59 8.34 18.87
C LEU A 181 -10.50 7.86 17.73
N CYS A 182 -10.99 8.81 16.94
CA CYS A 182 -11.74 8.51 15.72
C CYS A 182 -10.79 8.29 14.53
N LEU A 183 -11.13 7.31 13.71
CA LEU A 183 -10.36 6.91 12.53
C LEU A 183 -11.29 6.91 11.32
N GLY A 184 -10.90 7.63 10.26
CA GLY A 184 -11.65 7.69 8.99
C GLY A 184 -10.91 6.95 7.89
N THR A 185 -11.62 6.03 7.22
CA THR A 185 -11.06 5.20 6.15
C THR A 185 -11.22 5.87 4.78
N ALA A 186 -10.41 5.45 3.83
CA ALA A 186 -10.62 5.71 2.41
C ALA A 186 -11.12 4.43 1.75
N ASN A 187 -12.36 4.47 1.30
CA ASN A 187 -13.01 3.39 0.58
C ASN A 187 -13.72 3.98 -0.65
N PRO A 188 -13.15 3.82 -1.86
CA PRO A 188 -13.69 4.44 -3.07
C PRO A 188 -14.86 3.68 -3.68
N PHE A 189 -15.21 2.50 -3.14
CA PHE A 189 -16.22 1.62 -3.75
C PHE A 189 -17.62 1.92 -3.24
N TYR A 190 -17.78 2.00 -1.91
CA TYR A 190 -19.08 2.20 -1.29
C TYR A 190 -19.07 3.19 -0.13
N GLY A 191 -17.95 3.89 0.04
CA GLY A 191 -17.86 5.03 0.94
C GLY A 191 -17.04 4.78 2.20
N THR A 192 -16.65 5.87 2.82
CA THR A 192 -15.81 5.89 4.01
C THR A 192 -16.52 5.26 5.21
N GLN A 193 -15.73 4.65 6.07
CA GLN A 193 -16.15 4.18 7.39
C GLN A 193 -15.47 5.03 8.46
N VAL A 194 -16.16 5.23 9.59
CA VAL A 194 -15.60 5.88 10.76
C VAL A 194 -15.61 4.90 11.92
N TRP A 195 -14.43 4.71 12.50
CA TRP A 195 -14.20 3.85 13.65
C TRP A 195 -13.82 4.69 14.85
N ILE A 196 -14.06 4.19 16.06
CA ILE A 196 -13.65 4.84 17.30
C ILE A 196 -12.98 3.84 18.24
N LYS A 197 -11.74 4.16 18.63
CA LYS A 197 -11.13 3.60 19.84
C LYS A 197 -11.61 4.44 21.01
N ARG A 198 -12.51 3.89 21.81
CA ARG A 198 -12.99 4.60 23.01
C ARG A 198 -11.86 4.82 24.00
N LYS A 199 -11.95 5.90 24.74
CA LYS A 199 -11.10 6.13 25.90
C LYS A 199 -11.46 5.07 26.96
N ASP A 200 -10.43 4.43 27.51
CA ASP A 200 -10.64 3.52 28.61
C ASP A 200 -11.17 4.33 29.81
N SER A 201 -12.31 3.93 30.34
CA SER A 201 -12.96 4.57 31.49
C SER A 201 -12.28 4.19 32.79
#